data_bb98c693164a5fbbc01e1f76ce2a8d66
#
_entry.id   bb98c693164a5fbbc01e1f76ce2a8d66
#
_cell.length_a   1.000
_cell.length_b   1.000
_cell.length_c   1.000
_cell.angle_alpha   90.00
_cell.angle_beta   90.00
_cell.angle_gamma   90.00
#
_symmetry.space_group_name_H-M   'P 1'
#
loop_
_entity.id
_entity.type
_entity.pdbx_description
1 polymer ?
#
loop_
_entity_poly.entity_id
_entity_poly.type
_entity_poly.pdbx_seq_one_letter_code
_entity_poly.pdbx_strand_id
1 'polypeptide(L)'
;LERKDFNTIKFIHNNAFMYGRTAICGTRGWNIAGENSSEEDKRIFLREKQRLILSLEDAKRNNSEEIIVAMHYPPVEIGGQNLEFIDIMKEYGVKKCIYGHLHAAAQKFARQGDVNGVNLSLVSCDFLNFIPKLV
;
A
#
# COMPACT_ATOMS: atom_id res chain seq x y z
N LEU A 1 3.60 -30.19 -6.41
CA LEU A 1 2.63 -29.13 -6.70
C LEU A 1 2.96 -28.59 -8.09
N GLU A 2 2.15 -28.92 -9.11
CA GLU A 2 2.27 -28.34 -10.43
C GLU A 2 2.13 -26.82 -10.32
N ARG A 3 3.14 -26.08 -10.80
CA ARG A 3 3.06 -24.63 -10.97
C ARG A 3 1.97 -24.32 -11.98
N LYS A 4 0.83 -23.86 -11.53
CA LYS A 4 -0.16 -23.27 -12.42
C LYS A 4 0.38 -21.90 -12.84
N ASP A 5 0.78 -21.74 -14.07
CA ASP A 5 1.15 -20.46 -14.65
C ASP A 5 -0.12 -19.62 -14.85
N PHE A 6 -0.35 -18.71 -13.93
CA PHE A 6 -1.46 -17.75 -14.03
C PHE A 6 -1.02 -16.57 -14.92
N ASN A 7 -1.47 -16.51 -16.15
CA ASN A 7 -1.14 -15.43 -17.07
C ASN A 7 -1.86 -14.11 -16.75
N THR A 8 -2.92 -14.16 -15.93
CA THR A 8 -3.76 -13.02 -15.59
C THR A 8 -3.53 -12.44 -14.18
N ILE A 9 -2.80 -13.18 -13.33
CA ILE A 9 -2.46 -12.76 -11.97
C ILE A 9 -1.00 -12.32 -11.95
N LYS A 10 -0.76 -11.13 -11.41
CA LYS A 10 0.57 -10.57 -11.23
C LYS A 10 0.81 -10.24 -9.77
N PHE A 11 2.02 -10.47 -9.29
CA PHE A 11 2.40 -10.22 -7.91
C PHE A 11 3.28 -8.99 -7.80
N ILE A 12 2.87 -8.03 -6.98
CA ILE A 12 3.69 -6.87 -6.62
C ILE A 12 4.69 -7.33 -5.56
N HIS A 13 5.97 -7.34 -5.94
CA HIS A 13 7.06 -7.68 -5.03
C HIS A 13 8.34 -6.94 -5.45
N ASN A 14 8.57 -5.75 -4.90
CA ASN A 14 9.66 -4.84 -5.28
C ASN A 14 9.60 -4.37 -6.74
N ASN A 15 8.46 -4.43 -7.37
CA ASN A 15 8.21 -4.08 -8.77
C ASN A 15 6.91 -3.32 -8.92
N ALA A 16 6.68 -2.77 -10.10
CA ALA A 16 5.43 -2.14 -10.51
C ALA A 16 4.88 -2.80 -11.78
N PHE A 17 3.59 -2.68 -11.99
CA PHE A 17 2.91 -3.06 -13.22
C PHE A 17 2.28 -1.84 -13.88
N MET A 18 2.50 -1.70 -15.18
CA MET A 18 1.91 -0.62 -15.96
C MET A 18 0.53 -1.00 -16.50
N TYR A 19 -0.43 -0.11 -16.32
CA TYR A 19 -1.70 -0.11 -17.01
C TYR A 19 -1.86 1.22 -17.74
N GLY A 20 -1.61 1.22 -19.04
CA GLY A 20 -1.44 2.45 -19.80
C GLY A 20 -0.27 3.28 -19.25
N ARG A 21 -0.57 4.48 -18.78
CA ARG A 21 0.41 5.43 -18.21
C ARG A 21 0.42 5.44 -16.66
N THR A 22 -0.44 4.61 -16.05
CA THR A 22 -0.54 4.45 -14.60
C THR A 22 0.27 3.26 -14.14
N ALA A 23 1.14 3.44 -13.17
CA ALA A 23 1.82 2.36 -12.47
C ALA A 23 1.02 1.91 -11.25
N ILE A 24 0.90 0.60 -11.07
CA ILE A 24 0.37 -0.02 -9.85
C ILE A 24 1.55 -0.67 -9.15
N CYS A 25 1.86 -0.19 -7.97
CA CYS A 25 2.99 -0.64 -7.16
C CYS A 25 2.59 -0.76 -5.68
N GLY A 26 3.47 -1.19 -4.83
CA GLY A 26 3.17 -1.28 -3.40
C GLY A 26 4.00 -2.28 -2.64
N THR A 27 3.54 -2.56 -1.45
CA THR A 27 4.12 -3.53 -0.52
C THR A 27 3.03 -4.14 0.34
N ARG A 28 3.33 -5.25 1.01
CA ARG A 28 2.44 -5.76 2.05
C ARG A 28 2.21 -4.72 3.16
N GLY A 29 3.24 -3.94 3.48
CA GLY A 29 3.25 -3.11 4.66
C GLY A 29 3.40 -3.93 5.94
N TRP A 30 3.29 -3.29 7.08
CA TRP A 30 3.30 -3.91 8.41
C TRP A 30 2.64 -2.98 9.41
N ASN A 31 2.36 -3.50 10.63
CA ASN A 31 1.98 -2.65 11.74
C ASN A 31 3.05 -1.58 11.95
N ILE A 32 2.63 -0.34 12.09
CA ILE A 32 3.56 0.77 12.26
C ILE A 32 4.30 0.61 13.58
N ALA A 33 5.62 0.62 13.51
CA ALA A 33 6.46 0.43 14.67
C ALA A 33 6.41 1.66 15.60
N GLY A 34 5.96 1.45 16.82
CA GLY A 34 6.00 2.44 17.91
C GLY A 34 7.06 2.08 18.95
N GLU A 35 7.13 2.87 20.03
CA GLU A 35 8.10 2.69 21.12
C GLU A 35 8.03 1.29 21.75
N ASN A 36 6.83 0.72 21.85
CA ASN A 36 6.58 -0.58 22.47
C ASN A 36 6.60 -1.76 21.49
N SER A 37 6.96 -1.54 20.22
CA SER A 37 7.05 -2.59 19.24
C SER A 37 8.26 -3.49 19.49
N SER A 38 8.10 -4.79 19.20
CA SER A 38 9.22 -5.74 19.26
C SER A 38 10.30 -5.36 18.24
N GLU A 39 11.53 -5.79 18.49
CA GLU A 39 12.63 -5.60 17.53
C GLU A 39 12.34 -6.32 16.19
N GLU A 40 11.61 -7.43 16.24
CA GLU A 40 11.16 -8.13 15.03
C GLU A 40 10.18 -7.27 14.22
N ASP A 41 9.18 -6.67 14.86
CA ASP A 41 8.21 -5.78 14.18
C ASP A 41 8.90 -4.56 13.57
N LYS A 42 9.82 -3.95 14.30
CA LYS A 42 10.63 -2.82 13.78
C LYS A 42 11.42 -3.23 12.54
N ARG A 43 12.06 -4.40 12.57
CA ARG A 43 12.80 -4.93 11.43
C ARG A 43 11.91 -5.19 10.22
N ILE A 44 10.72 -5.79 10.45
CA ILE A 44 9.76 -6.04 9.38
C ILE A 44 9.26 -4.70 8.80
N PHE A 45 8.92 -3.73 9.63
CA PHE A 45 8.48 -2.42 9.21
C PHE A 45 9.51 -1.72 8.31
N LEU A 46 10.77 -1.69 8.73
CA LEU A 46 11.85 -1.12 7.93
C LEU A 46 12.03 -1.83 6.59
N ARG A 47 11.90 -3.15 6.56
CA ARG A 47 11.97 -3.94 5.33
C ARG A 47 10.80 -3.60 4.39
N GLU A 48 9.59 -3.45 4.91
CA GLU A 48 8.44 -3.11 4.08
C GLU A 48 8.51 -1.68 3.53
N LYS A 49 9.09 -0.73 4.26
CA LYS A 49 9.44 0.60 3.74
C LYS A 49 10.40 0.49 2.55
N GLN A 50 11.46 -0.28 2.69
CA GLN A 50 12.43 -0.48 1.61
C GLN A 50 11.79 -1.15 0.38
N ARG A 51 10.89 -2.10 0.57
CA ARG A 51 10.13 -2.74 -0.51
C ARG A 51 9.22 -1.76 -1.23
N LEU A 52 8.56 -0.86 -0.49
CA LEU A 52 7.76 0.20 -1.11
C LEU A 52 8.65 1.09 -1.98
N ILE A 53 9.80 1.53 -1.48
CA ILE A 53 10.74 2.35 -2.24
C ILE A 53 11.15 1.65 -3.54
N LEU A 54 11.57 0.39 -3.48
CA LEU A 54 11.95 -0.37 -4.68
C LEU A 54 10.81 -0.47 -5.71
N SER A 55 9.59 -0.67 -5.24
CA SER A 55 8.40 -0.73 -6.09
C SER A 55 8.10 0.63 -6.75
N LEU A 56 8.26 1.72 -6.01
CA LEU A 56 8.10 3.10 -6.51
C LEU A 56 9.20 3.50 -7.50
N GLU A 57 10.44 3.10 -7.25
CA GLU A 57 11.55 3.30 -8.18
C GLU A 57 11.32 2.57 -9.50
N ASP A 58 10.77 1.36 -9.44
CA ASP A 58 10.42 0.61 -10.64
C ASP A 58 9.31 1.32 -11.43
N ALA A 59 8.28 1.86 -10.75
CA ALA A 59 7.26 2.70 -11.39
C ALA A 59 7.88 3.90 -12.10
N LYS A 60 8.83 4.59 -11.48
CA LYS A 60 9.52 5.74 -12.09
C LYS A 60 10.38 5.35 -13.30
N ARG A 61 11.10 4.24 -13.23
CA ARG A 61 11.88 3.71 -14.37
C ARG A 61 11.01 3.39 -15.58
N ASN A 62 9.76 3.00 -15.36
CA ASN A 62 8.79 2.75 -16.43
C ASN A 62 8.10 4.03 -16.94
N ASN A 63 8.56 5.23 -16.55
CA ASN A 63 8.02 6.52 -16.97
C ASN A 63 6.51 6.67 -16.73
N SER A 64 6.03 6.21 -15.57
CA SER A 64 4.62 6.37 -15.19
C SER A 64 4.26 7.84 -14.99
N GLU A 65 3.07 8.23 -15.42
CA GLU A 65 2.51 9.58 -15.19
C GLU A 65 1.71 9.62 -13.88
N GLU A 66 1.04 8.52 -13.56
CA GLU A 66 0.30 8.35 -12.34
C GLU A 66 0.81 7.10 -11.60
N ILE A 67 0.86 7.16 -10.28
CA ILE A 67 1.22 6.03 -9.44
C ILE A 67 0.10 5.79 -8.43
N ILE A 68 -0.42 4.57 -8.43
CA ILE A 68 -1.33 4.06 -7.42
C ILE A 68 -0.57 3.05 -6.56
N VAL A 69 -0.56 3.29 -5.25
CA VAL A 69 0.04 2.35 -4.29
C VAL A 69 -1.03 1.42 -3.75
N ALA A 70 -0.74 0.13 -3.76
CA ALA A 70 -1.56 -0.91 -3.15
C ALA A 70 -0.82 -1.53 -1.96
N MET A 71 -1.44 -1.51 -0.78
CA MET A 71 -0.89 -2.11 0.44
C MET A 71 -1.87 -3.09 1.06
N HIS A 72 -1.37 -4.08 1.80
CA HIS A 72 -2.25 -4.91 2.63
C HIS A 72 -2.52 -4.22 3.96
N TYR A 73 -1.48 -3.85 4.71
CA TYR A 73 -1.63 -3.14 5.98
C TYR A 73 -1.93 -1.65 5.76
N PRO A 74 -2.68 -1.01 6.69
CA PRO A 74 -2.90 0.44 6.64
C PRO A 74 -1.57 1.21 6.59
N PRO A 75 -1.45 2.24 5.73
CA PRO A 75 -0.24 3.05 5.64
C PRO A 75 -0.08 4.05 6.77
N VAL A 76 -1.09 4.17 7.64
CA VAL A 76 -1.13 5.11 8.78
C VAL A 76 -1.54 4.36 10.04
N GLU A 77 -0.92 4.70 11.13
CA GLU A 77 -1.26 4.22 12.46
C GLU A 77 -2.66 4.68 12.91
N ILE A 78 -3.29 3.89 13.78
CA ILE A 78 -4.49 4.31 14.51
C ILE A 78 -4.12 5.53 15.38
N GLY A 79 -4.75 6.67 15.13
CA GLY A 79 -4.36 7.96 15.74
C GLY A 79 -3.50 8.83 14.83
N GLY A 80 -2.89 8.27 13.77
CA GLY A 80 -2.34 9.02 12.64
C GLY A 80 -1.05 9.81 12.90
N GLN A 81 -0.25 9.44 13.88
CA GLN A 81 0.99 10.18 14.21
C GLN A 81 2.19 9.76 13.36
N ASN A 82 2.31 8.47 13.03
CA ASN A 82 3.40 8.01 12.17
C ASN A 82 2.95 8.02 10.71
N LEU A 83 3.63 8.80 9.89
CA LEU A 83 3.33 9.03 8.47
C LEU A 83 4.44 8.56 7.54
N GLU A 84 5.36 7.73 7.99
CA GLU A 84 6.56 7.35 7.22
C GLU A 84 6.23 6.74 5.85
N PHE A 85 5.20 5.91 5.73
CA PHE A 85 4.75 5.41 4.42
C PHE A 85 4.16 6.53 3.55
N ILE A 86 3.42 7.48 4.16
CA ILE A 86 2.85 8.62 3.45
C ILE A 86 3.96 9.53 2.93
N ASP A 87 4.97 9.80 3.74
CA ASP A 87 6.10 10.65 3.36
C ASP A 87 6.88 10.03 2.17
N ILE A 88 7.15 8.72 2.21
CA ILE A 88 7.71 8.00 1.07
C ILE A 88 6.82 8.16 -0.18
N MET A 89 5.53 7.95 -0.08
CA MET A 89 4.61 8.10 -1.20
C MET A 89 4.65 9.51 -1.79
N LYS A 90 4.70 10.54 -0.95
CA LYS A 90 4.80 11.95 -1.38
C LYS A 90 6.07 12.24 -2.14
N GLU A 91 7.22 11.75 -1.69
CA GLU A 91 8.50 11.94 -2.39
C GLU A 91 8.46 11.41 -3.83
N TYR A 92 7.69 10.36 -4.07
CA TYR A 92 7.49 9.79 -5.41
C TYR A 92 6.29 10.37 -6.18
N GLY A 93 5.57 11.32 -5.60
CA GLY A 93 4.43 11.99 -6.24
C GLY A 93 3.15 11.15 -6.29
N VAL A 94 3.04 10.15 -5.41
CA VAL A 94 1.83 9.33 -5.28
C VAL A 94 0.66 10.18 -4.79
N LYS A 95 -0.49 10.03 -5.44
CA LYS A 95 -1.74 10.73 -5.06
C LYS A 95 -2.81 9.79 -4.51
N LYS A 96 -2.70 8.49 -4.78
CA LYS A 96 -3.69 7.48 -4.38
C LYS A 96 -3.02 6.28 -3.75
N CYS A 97 -3.56 5.85 -2.61
CA CYS A 97 -3.18 4.61 -1.96
C CYS A 97 -4.43 3.83 -1.57
N ILE A 98 -4.51 2.58 -2.01
CA ILE A 98 -5.52 1.62 -1.58
C ILE A 98 -4.92 0.64 -0.58
N TYR A 99 -5.71 0.22 0.40
CA TYR A 99 -5.23 -0.74 1.39
C TYR A 99 -6.37 -1.62 1.92
N GLY A 100 -6.02 -2.76 2.50
CA GLY A 100 -6.95 -3.75 3.05
C GLY A 100 -6.77 -3.96 4.55
N HIS A 101 -6.69 -5.24 4.95
CA HIS A 101 -6.40 -5.72 6.30
C HIS A 101 -7.54 -5.51 7.33
N LEU A 102 -8.18 -4.35 7.35
CA LEU A 102 -9.21 -4.01 8.33
C LEU A 102 -10.55 -4.63 7.92
N HIS A 103 -11.02 -5.57 8.72
CA HIS A 103 -12.27 -6.28 8.53
C HIS A 103 -13.22 -6.09 9.72
N ALA A 104 -14.51 -6.26 9.50
CA ALA A 104 -15.54 -6.20 10.53
C ALA A 104 -15.40 -4.98 11.45
N ALA A 105 -15.33 -5.18 12.77
CA ALA A 105 -15.23 -4.09 13.75
C ALA A 105 -13.96 -3.23 13.62
N ALA A 106 -12.90 -3.75 13.00
CA ALA A 106 -11.66 -3.00 12.80
C ALA A 106 -11.79 -1.90 11.74
N GLN A 107 -12.79 -1.96 10.86
CA GLN A 107 -13.03 -0.95 9.82
C GLN A 107 -13.29 0.45 10.39
N LYS A 108 -13.79 0.55 11.62
CA LYS A 108 -13.99 1.84 12.33
C LYS A 108 -12.69 2.63 12.54
N PHE A 109 -11.56 1.97 12.46
CA PHE A 109 -10.23 2.59 12.61
C PHE A 109 -9.60 2.96 11.26
N ALA A 110 -10.30 2.71 10.15
CA ALA A 110 -9.79 2.99 8.83
C ALA A 110 -9.60 4.49 8.60
N ARG A 111 -8.40 4.88 8.22
CA ARG A 111 -8.13 6.25 7.76
C ARG A 111 -8.44 6.33 6.27
N GLN A 112 -9.37 7.19 5.90
CA GLN A 112 -9.76 7.42 4.51
C GLN A 112 -9.70 8.91 4.16
N GLY A 113 -9.67 9.20 2.85
CA GLY A 113 -9.55 10.55 2.34
C GLY A 113 -8.11 11.06 2.33
N ASP A 114 -7.96 12.36 2.22
CA ASP A 114 -6.63 12.98 2.11
C ASP A 114 -5.84 12.91 3.41
N VAL A 115 -4.60 12.44 3.28
CA VAL A 115 -3.58 12.49 4.34
C VAL A 115 -2.31 13.06 3.72
N ASN A 116 -2.03 14.31 4.02
CA ASN A 116 -0.87 15.04 3.51
C ASN A 116 -0.72 14.99 1.97
N GLY A 117 -1.82 15.01 1.23
CA GLY A 117 -1.84 15.00 -0.24
C GLY A 117 -1.87 13.61 -0.87
N VAL A 118 -1.97 12.54 -0.07
CA VAL A 118 -2.22 11.17 -0.54
C VAL A 118 -3.64 10.76 -0.16
N ASN A 119 -4.48 10.45 -1.13
CA ASN A 119 -5.85 9.99 -0.89
C ASN A 119 -5.85 8.50 -0.56
N LEU A 120 -6.27 8.17 0.66
CA LEU A 120 -6.35 6.81 1.18
C LEU A 120 -7.74 6.21 0.99
N SER A 121 -7.82 4.96 0.55
CA SER A 121 -9.06 4.21 0.44
C SER A 121 -8.92 2.80 1.02
N LEU A 122 -9.77 2.46 1.99
CA LEU A 122 -9.94 1.08 2.42
C LEU A 122 -10.70 0.31 1.32
N VAL A 123 -10.16 -0.85 0.93
CA VAL A 123 -10.75 -1.71 -0.09
C VAL A 123 -10.93 -3.16 0.38
N SER A 124 -11.06 -3.38 1.68
CA SER A 124 -11.43 -4.69 2.21
C SER A 124 -12.78 -5.14 1.64
N CYS A 125 -12.88 -6.39 1.24
CA CYS A 125 -14.04 -6.89 0.50
C CYS A 125 -15.37 -6.72 1.25
N ASP A 126 -15.39 -6.99 2.54
CA ASP A 126 -16.56 -6.80 3.41
C ASP A 126 -16.91 -5.32 3.62
N PHE A 127 -15.91 -4.42 3.64
CA PHE A 127 -16.14 -2.97 3.68
C PHE A 127 -16.82 -2.47 2.40
N LEU A 128 -16.46 -3.02 1.25
CA LEU A 128 -17.05 -2.69 -0.04
C LEU A 128 -18.33 -3.50 -0.36
N ASN A 129 -18.84 -4.30 0.57
CA ASN A 129 -19.96 -5.21 0.33
C ASN A 129 -19.73 -6.11 -0.90
N PHE A 130 -18.48 -6.52 -1.15
CA PHE A 130 -18.04 -7.32 -2.31
C PHE A 130 -18.32 -6.66 -3.67
N ILE A 131 -18.49 -5.35 -3.70
CA ILE A 131 -18.67 -4.57 -4.94
C ILE A 131 -17.33 -3.90 -5.30
N PRO A 132 -16.79 -4.13 -6.50
CA PRO A 132 -15.56 -3.48 -6.94
C PRO A 132 -15.66 -1.94 -6.91
N LYS A 133 -14.62 -1.30 -6.40
CA LYS A 133 -14.50 0.17 -6.36
C LYS A 133 -13.56 0.64 -7.46
N LEU A 134 -14.01 1.65 -8.21
CA LEU A 134 -13.12 2.39 -9.12
C LEU A 134 -12.18 3.29 -8.29
N VAL A 135 -10.89 3.24 -8.56
CA VAL A 135 -9.82 4.01 -7.88
C VAL A 135 -9.06 4.91 -8.86
#